data_8c5bac5180b24c604586fd90e7065719
#
_entry.id   8c5bac5180b24c604586fd90e7065719
#
_cell.length_a   1.000
_cell.length_b   1.000
_cell.length_c   1.000
_cell.angle_alpha   90.00
_cell.angle_beta   90.00
_cell.angle_gamma   90.00
#
_symmetry.space_group_name_H-M   'P 1'
#
loop_
_entity.id
_entity.type
_entity.pdbx_description
1 polymer ?
#
loop_
_entity_poly.entity_id
_entity_poly.type
_entity_poly.pdbx_seq_one_letter_code
_entity_poly.pdbx_strand_id
1 'polypeptide(L)'
;EVVEEVVEEVAEEVATTILTHETPITGVSFRVQVLAAHKTVDKKYIQKRYSGYSNKLNLDNHEGWIKYTTDGVNTYEGARDTRNGIKKYDFPGPFVTAYNSGERITVQEALMLSSQKWVK
;
A
#
# COMPACT_ATOMS: atom_id res chain seq x y z
N GLU A 1 -12.40 -15.41 16.03
CA GLU A 1 -12.70 -16.17 14.82
C GLU A 1 -14.01 -15.72 14.22
N VAL A 2 -15.08 -15.80 15.04
CA VAL A 2 -16.38 -15.35 14.58
C VAL A 2 -16.34 -13.86 14.24
N VAL A 3 -15.63 -13.10 15.06
CA VAL A 3 -15.45 -11.67 14.82
C VAL A 3 -14.66 -11.45 13.55
N GLU A 4 -13.65 -12.30 13.32
CA GLU A 4 -12.86 -12.24 12.11
C GLU A 4 -13.70 -12.50 10.88
N GLU A 5 -14.59 -13.48 10.94
CA GLU A 5 -15.49 -13.81 9.85
C GLU A 5 -16.43 -12.67 9.52
N VAL A 6 -17.00 -12.05 10.54
CA VAL A 6 -17.89 -10.91 10.35
C VAL A 6 -17.13 -9.74 9.74
N VAL A 7 -15.92 -9.51 10.22
CA VAL A 7 -15.07 -8.45 9.66
C VAL A 7 -14.71 -8.76 8.23
N GLU A 8 -14.45 -10.03 7.90
CA GLU A 8 -14.16 -10.43 6.54
C GLU A 8 -15.33 -10.18 5.62
N GLU A 9 -16.54 -10.49 6.05
CA GLU A 9 -17.71 -10.23 5.22
C GLU A 9 -17.90 -8.76 4.95
N VAL A 10 -17.78 -7.95 5.98
CA VAL A 10 -17.89 -6.50 5.84
C VAL A 10 -16.72 -5.98 5.02
N ALA A 11 -15.52 -6.53 5.26
CA ALA A 11 -14.33 -6.12 4.54
C ALA A 11 -14.42 -6.49 3.07
N GLU A 12 -15.08 -7.59 2.73
CA GLU A 12 -15.23 -7.98 1.35
C GLU A 12 -16.05 -6.97 0.57
N GLU A 13 -17.13 -6.48 1.14
CA GLU A 13 -17.93 -5.44 0.54
C GLU A 13 -17.17 -4.13 0.46
N VAL A 14 -16.43 -3.81 1.50
CA VAL A 14 -15.68 -2.57 1.60
C VAL A 14 -14.38 -2.67 0.81
N ALA A 15 -13.76 -3.85 0.80
CA ALA A 15 -12.49 -4.06 0.11
C ALA A 15 -12.60 -3.83 -1.39
N THR A 16 -13.78 -4.03 -1.99
CA THR A 16 -13.96 -3.71 -3.39
C THR A 16 -13.88 -2.23 -3.66
N THR A 17 -13.96 -1.39 -2.61
CA THR A 17 -13.86 0.05 -2.75
C THR A 17 -12.56 0.61 -2.23
N ILE A 18 -11.97 0.03 -1.17
CA ILE A 18 -10.73 0.54 -0.56
C ILE A 18 -9.65 -0.52 -0.44
N LEU A 19 -9.97 -1.67 0.17
CA LEU A 19 -8.98 -2.70 0.48
C LEU A 19 -9.07 -3.81 -0.54
N THR A 20 -8.00 -4.09 -1.24
CA THR A 20 -8.00 -5.07 -2.32
C THR A 20 -6.60 -5.65 -2.51
N HIS A 21 -6.51 -6.70 -3.33
CA HIS A 21 -5.24 -7.25 -3.78
C HIS A 21 -5.06 -6.87 -5.24
N GLU A 22 -3.96 -6.22 -5.53
CA GLU A 22 -3.64 -5.83 -6.89
C GLU A 22 -2.85 -6.93 -7.58
N THR A 23 -3.18 -7.18 -8.86
CA THR A 23 -2.38 -8.10 -9.67
C THR A 23 -0.97 -7.53 -9.79
N PRO A 24 0.07 -8.36 -9.58
CA PRO A 24 1.45 -7.87 -9.69
C PRO A 24 1.74 -7.29 -11.07
N ILE A 25 2.41 -6.16 -11.09
CA ILE A 25 2.85 -5.49 -12.31
C ILE A 25 4.13 -6.18 -12.77
N THR A 26 4.20 -6.49 -14.07
CA THR A 26 5.41 -7.08 -14.66
C THR A 26 6.53 -6.05 -14.65
N GLY A 27 7.73 -6.49 -14.24
CA GLY A 27 8.89 -5.62 -14.17
C GLY A 27 8.91 -4.80 -12.89
N VAL A 28 9.67 -3.71 -12.90
CA VAL A 28 9.83 -2.86 -11.72
C VAL A 28 8.61 -1.98 -11.52
N SER A 29 8.13 -1.92 -10.27
CA SER A 29 7.03 -1.04 -9.89
C SER A 29 7.27 -0.52 -8.49
N PHE A 30 6.54 0.54 -8.14
CA PHE A 30 6.66 1.19 -6.85
C PHE A 30 5.27 1.43 -6.26
N ARG A 31 5.19 1.42 -4.94
CA ARG A 31 3.96 1.72 -4.20
C ARG A 31 4.32 2.60 -3.01
N VAL A 32 3.32 3.17 -2.37
CA VAL A 32 3.54 3.85 -1.09
C VAL A 32 2.90 2.99 -0.01
N GLN A 33 3.71 2.56 0.95
CA GLN A 33 3.21 1.85 2.11
C GLN A 33 2.82 2.86 3.16
N VAL A 34 1.57 2.80 3.61
CA VAL A 34 1.04 3.77 4.54
C VAL A 34 0.84 3.20 5.94
N LEU A 35 0.70 1.89 6.03
CA LEU A 35 0.37 1.25 7.30
C LEU A 35 0.83 -0.21 7.27
N ALA A 36 1.21 -0.72 8.43
CA ALA A 36 1.46 -2.15 8.61
C ALA A 36 0.79 -2.57 9.91
N ALA A 37 0.14 -3.73 9.90
CA ALA A 37 -0.56 -4.22 11.07
C ALA A 37 -0.48 -5.74 11.12
N HIS A 38 -0.68 -6.31 12.31
CA HIS A 38 -0.74 -7.76 12.46
C HIS A 38 -2.14 -8.30 12.18
N LYS A 39 -3.14 -7.44 12.17
CA LYS A 39 -4.53 -7.80 11.91
C LYS A 39 -5.10 -6.89 10.84
N THR A 40 -6.06 -7.43 10.09
CA THR A 40 -6.75 -6.64 9.08
C THR A 40 -7.56 -5.54 9.76
N VAL A 41 -7.48 -4.34 9.23
CA VAL A 41 -8.30 -3.20 9.67
C VAL A 41 -9.27 -2.85 8.54
N ASP A 42 -10.44 -2.34 8.92
CA ASP A 42 -11.47 -2.05 7.93
C ASP A 42 -11.48 -0.58 7.50
N LYS A 43 -12.36 -0.29 6.55
CA LYS A 43 -12.50 1.05 6.01
C LYS A 43 -12.83 2.09 7.07
N LYS A 44 -13.74 1.75 7.98
CA LYS A 44 -14.15 2.68 9.03
C LYS A 44 -12.98 3.04 9.93
N TYR A 45 -12.19 2.04 10.30
CA TYR A 45 -11.03 2.26 11.13
C TYR A 45 -10.05 3.22 10.46
N ILE A 46 -9.79 2.97 9.18
CA ILE A 46 -8.83 3.81 8.43
C ILE A 46 -9.35 5.23 8.30
N GLN A 47 -10.62 5.41 7.95
CA GLN A 47 -11.19 6.74 7.83
C GLN A 47 -11.17 7.50 9.14
N LYS A 48 -11.51 6.82 10.22
CA LYS A 48 -11.56 7.45 11.54
C LYS A 48 -10.17 7.78 12.06
N ARG A 49 -9.23 6.88 11.87
CA ARG A 49 -7.89 7.00 12.46
C ARG A 49 -6.99 7.92 11.64
N TYR A 50 -7.18 7.99 10.33
CA TYR A 50 -6.28 8.69 9.43
C TYR A 50 -6.97 9.78 8.63
N SER A 51 -7.63 10.67 9.34
CA SER A 51 -8.17 11.94 8.82
C SER A 51 -9.07 11.77 7.60
N GLY A 52 -9.92 10.74 7.62
CA GLY A 52 -10.92 10.55 6.58
C GLY A 52 -10.39 9.97 5.28
N TYR A 53 -9.23 9.35 5.31
CA TYR A 53 -8.67 8.73 4.11
C TYR A 53 -9.66 7.71 3.55
N SER A 54 -10.05 7.87 2.30
CA SER A 54 -11.04 7.02 1.67
C SER A 54 -10.62 6.47 0.30
N ASN A 55 -9.38 6.73 -0.10
CA ASN A 55 -8.88 6.19 -1.35
C ASN A 55 -8.55 4.71 -1.20
N LYS A 56 -8.43 4.04 -2.35
CA LYS A 56 -8.14 2.61 -2.40
C LYS A 56 -6.79 2.28 -1.77
N LEU A 57 -6.75 1.18 -1.03
CA LEU A 57 -5.51 0.62 -0.50
C LEU A 57 -5.47 -0.87 -0.81
N ASN A 58 -4.29 -1.36 -1.11
CA ASN A 58 -4.05 -2.77 -1.37
C ASN A 58 -3.45 -3.42 -0.13
N LEU A 59 -3.82 -4.68 0.08
CA LEU A 59 -3.31 -5.49 1.17
C LEU A 59 -2.21 -6.40 0.64
N ASP A 60 -1.14 -6.51 1.40
CA ASP A 60 -0.05 -7.39 1.06
C ASP A 60 0.53 -8.00 2.33
N ASN A 61 0.77 -9.31 2.30
CA ASN A 61 1.40 -10.00 3.42
C ASN A 61 2.89 -10.05 3.18
N HIS A 62 3.65 -9.53 4.14
CA HIS A 62 5.10 -9.51 4.02
C HIS A 62 5.72 -9.66 5.41
N GLU A 63 6.47 -10.73 5.60
CA GLU A 63 7.20 -10.99 6.85
C GLU A 63 6.28 -10.96 8.08
N GLY A 64 5.11 -11.56 7.96
CA GLY A 64 4.17 -11.65 9.06
C GLY A 64 3.33 -10.41 9.31
N TRP A 65 3.50 -9.39 8.52
CA TRP A 65 2.72 -8.16 8.61
C TRP A 65 1.75 -8.03 7.45
N ILE A 66 0.61 -7.41 7.72
CA ILE A 66 -0.31 -6.99 6.66
C ILE A 66 0.06 -5.56 6.33
N LYS A 67 0.52 -5.35 5.10
CA LYS A 67 0.98 -4.04 4.65
C LYS A 67 -0.09 -3.42 3.75
N TYR A 68 -0.36 -2.15 4.00
CA TYR A 68 -1.39 -1.42 3.25
C TYR A 68 -0.67 -0.44 2.34
N THR A 69 -0.89 -0.59 1.03
CA THR A 69 -0.16 0.19 0.04
C THR A 69 -1.10 0.80 -0.98
N THR A 70 -0.65 1.90 -1.61
CA THR A 70 -1.34 2.48 -2.76
C THR A 70 -1.13 1.59 -3.97
N ASP A 71 -1.83 1.91 -5.08
CA ASP A 71 -1.64 1.17 -6.33
C ASP A 71 -0.22 1.32 -6.84
N GLY A 72 0.24 0.29 -7.56
CA GLY A 72 1.57 0.29 -8.12
C GLY A 72 1.69 1.27 -9.28
N VAL A 73 2.85 1.90 -9.38
CA VAL A 73 3.18 2.79 -10.51
C VAL A 73 4.56 2.41 -11.02
N ASN A 74 4.85 2.79 -12.26
CA ASN A 74 6.10 2.37 -12.92
C ASN A 74 7.29 3.25 -12.58
N THR A 75 7.08 4.44 -12.06
CA THR A 75 8.16 5.37 -11.81
C THR A 75 8.29 5.70 -10.33
N TYR A 76 9.53 5.84 -9.88
CA TYR A 76 9.78 6.26 -8.52
C TYR A 76 9.22 7.66 -8.26
N GLU A 77 9.36 8.55 -9.23
CA GLU A 77 8.86 9.91 -9.09
C GLU A 77 7.35 9.94 -8.86
N GLY A 78 6.61 9.09 -9.58
CA GLY A 78 5.17 8.97 -9.38
C GLY A 78 4.81 8.51 -7.98
N ALA A 79 5.54 7.52 -7.47
CA ALA A 79 5.32 7.04 -6.11
C ALA A 79 5.69 8.11 -5.07
N ARG A 80 6.79 8.83 -5.32
CA ARG A 80 7.19 9.94 -4.45
C ARG A 80 6.11 11.00 -4.37
N ASP A 81 5.51 11.34 -5.51
CA ASP A 81 4.43 12.33 -5.54
C ASP A 81 3.21 11.83 -4.75
N THR A 82 2.87 10.55 -4.90
CA THR A 82 1.80 9.94 -4.10
C THR A 82 2.11 10.01 -2.61
N ARG A 83 3.33 9.68 -2.22
CA ARG A 83 3.75 9.75 -0.82
C ARG A 83 3.58 11.16 -0.26
N ASN A 84 4.00 12.17 -1.03
CA ASN A 84 3.88 13.54 -0.59
C ASN A 84 2.42 13.99 -0.46
N GLY A 85 1.56 13.54 -1.36
CA GLY A 85 0.14 13.86 -1.32
C GLY A 85 -0.61 13.18 -0.17
N ILE A 86 -0.05 12.08 0.35
CA ILE A 86 -0.69 11.29 1.40
C ILE A 86 -0.34 11.79 2.81
N LYS A 87 0.68 12.60 2.94
CA LYS A 87 1.14 13.06 4.27
C LYS A 87 0.07 13.76 5.09
N LYS A 88 -0.88 14.39 4.43
CA LYS A 88 -1.97 15.11 5.12
C LYS A 88 -2.92 14.21 5.89
N TYR A 89 -2.85 12.91 5.71
CA TYR A 89 -3.80 11.98 6.32
C TYR A 89 -3.32 11.39 7.65
N ASP A 90 -2.22 11.85 8.18
CA ASP A 90 -1.71 11.43 9.50
C ASP A 90 -1.29 9.97 9.58
N PHE A 91 -1.00 9.34 8.46
CA PHE A 91 -0.37 8.01 8.50
C PHE A 91 1.02 8.12 9.13
N PRO A 92 1.46 7.07 9.82
CA PRO A 92 2.69 7.15 10.64
C PRO A 92 4.00 7.10 9.85
N GLY A 93 4.10 7.75 8.74
CA GLY A 93 5.33 7.81 7.96
C GLY A 93 5.27 7.01 6.69
N PRO A 94 4.43 7.45 5.74
CA PRO A 94 4.35 6.75 4.44
C PRO A 94 5.69 6.77 3.73
N PHE A 95 6.03 5.66 3.10
CA PHE A 95 7.30 5.55 2.38
C PHE A 95 7.13 4.70 1.12
N VAL A 96 8.02 4.94 0.15
CA VAL A 96 7.98 4.22 -1.11
C VAL A 96 8.55 2.82 -0.94
N THR A 97 7.87 1.83 -1.51
CA THR A 97 8.32 0.46 -1.58
C THR A 97 8.48 0.06 -3.04
N ALA A 98 9.25 -0.97 -3.30
CA ALA A 98 9.59 -1.36 -4.67
C ALA A 98 9.42 -2.86 -4.88
N TYR A 99 9.14 -3.23 -6.12
CA TYR A 99 8.84 -4.61 -6.49
C TYR A 99 9.43 -4.91 -7.86
N ASN A 100 9.75 -6.19 -8.08
CA ASN A 100 10.11 -6.69 -9.39
C ASN A 100 9.16 -7.84 -9.69
N SER A 101 8.24 -7.62 -10.61
CA SER A 101 7.19 -8.57 -10.98
C SER A 101 6.44 -9.09 -9.75
N GLY A 102 6.13 -8.17 -8.84
CA GLY A 102 5.37 -8.47 -7.63
C GLY A 102 6.20 -8.90 -6.44
N GLU A 103 7.48 -9.16 -6.61
CA GLU A 103 8.36 -9.55 -5.51
C GLU A 103 9.00 -8.31 -4.90
N ARG A 104 8.94 -8.22 -3.57
CA ARG A 104 9.48 -7.05 -2.85
C ARG A 104 11.00 -6.98 -2.99
N ILE A 105 11.51 -5.83 -3.43
CA ILE A 105 12.94 -5.56 -3.52
C ILE A 105 13.22 -4.20 -2.87
N THR A 106 14.49 -3.83 -2.77
CA THR A 106 14.81 -2.50 -2.24
C THR A 106 14.56 -1.45 -3.32
N VAL A 107 14.27 -0.23 -2.88
CA VAL A 107 14.09 0.89 -3.81
C VAL A 107 15.36 1.10 -4.62
N GLN A 108 16.52 1.00 -3.99
CA GLN A 108 17.78 1.19 -4.66
C GLN A 108 17.98 0.19 -5.79
N GLU A 109 17.69 -1.07 -5.53
CA GLU A 109 17.77 -2.12 -6.53
C GLU A 109 16.81 -1.85 -7.69
N ALA A 110 15.60 -1.45 -7.36
CA ALA A 110 14.58 -1.15 -8.37
C ALA A 110 14.99 0.00 -9.27
N LEU A 111 15.60 1.04 -8.69
CA LEU A 111 16.08 2.17 -9.47
C LEU A 111 17.16 1.74 -10.44
N MET A 112 18.08 0.88 -9.99
CA MET A 112 19.12 0.36 -10.85
C MET A 112 18.57 -0.48 -11.99
N LEU A 113 17.65 -1.39 -11.66
CA LEU A 113 17.06 -2.28 -12.66
C LEU A 113 16.26 -1.53 -13.72
N SER A 114 15.64 -0.44 -13.36
CA SER A 114 14.78 0.33 -14.25
C SER A 114 15.44 1.57 -14.81
N SER A 115 16.71 1.79 -14.50
CA SER A 115 17.50 2.95 -14.96
C SER A 115 16.83 4.28 -14.58
N GLN A 116 16.23 4.31 -13.41
CA GLN A 116 15.61 5.52 -12.89
C GLN A 116 16.52 6.17 -11.85
N LYS A 117 16.31 7.46 -11.64
CA LYS A 117 17.07 8.21 -10.64
C LYS A 117 16.21 8.43 -9.40
N TRP A 118 16.87 8.41 -8.25
CA TRP A 118 16.21 8.78 -7.02
C TRP A 118 15.95 10.29 -7.02
N VAL A 119 14.75 10.69 -6.60
CA VAL A 119 14.39 12.10 -6.41
C VAL A 119 13.78 12.24 -5.02
N LYS A 120 14.06 13.36 -4.40
CA LYS A 120 13.60 13.60 -3.03
C LYS A 120 12.09 13.77 -2.94
#